data_09373d89f0f4256aa46269ec05894258
#
_entry.id   09373d89f0f4256aa46269ec05894258
#
_cell.length_a   1.000
_cell.length_b   1.000
_cell.length_c   1.000
_cell.angle_alpha   90.00
_cell.angle_beta   90.00
_cell.angle_gamma   90.00
#
_symmetry.space_group_name_H-M   'P 1'
#
loop_
_entity.id
_entity.type
_entity.pdbx_description
1 polymer ?
#
loop_
_entity_poly.entity_id
_entity_poly.type
_entity_poly.pdbx_seq_one_letter_code
_entity_poly.pdbx_strand_id
1 'polypeptide(L)'
;MEEKDWWTQPRHISHWGDIKALLTEVLFLHATFEHNIKLWVRSYPFHVGMYMLMGGTIVVLFSAIAQILGMNPQGGLMIFVGNVISACVLGGTLCIIVGGISLVMRRRADEGLRRYSTPEHYFNLLVFVLFGVLGLAAWASAPSYFELARTFIYNLLTFNFAPQTSTLFSLHLLLGFFLLIWIPMTHMGHVFMKYFTYHDIRWGDDPTNFNAKNQQKIMDALKFNVTWSAEHIAGDGQPKTWVDVATTNPAAPKKED
;
A
#
# COMPACT_ATOMS: atom_id res chain seq x y z
N MET A 1 -2.19 23.96 -14.62
CA MET A 1 -1.36 24.20 -15.80
C MET A 1 0.08 24.15 -15.33
N GLU A 2 0.91 23.36 -15.98
CA GLU A 2 2.34 23.37 -15.70
C GLU A 2 2.91 24.71 -16.14
N GLU A 3 3.77 25.25 -15.31
CA GLU A 3 4.42 26.54 -15.58
C GLU A 3 5.52 26.30 -16.63
N LYS A 4 5.55 27.16 -17.68
CA LYS A 4 6.60 27.10 -18.68
C LYS A 4 7.94 27.39 -18.01
N ASP A 5 8.95 26.60 -18.34
CA ASP A 5 10.29 26.72 -17.75
C ASP A 5 10.33 26.49 -16.21
N TRP A 6 9.44 25.63 -15.69
CA TRP A 6 9.35 25.27 -14.26
C TRP A 6 10.69 24.83 -13.66
N TRP A 7 11.57 24.24 -14.47
CA TRP A 7 12.91 23.78 -14.04
C TRP A 7 13.89 24.95 -13.73
N THR A 8 13.57 26.18 -14.13
CA THR A 8 14.38 27.37 -13.83
C THR A 8 13.94 28.08 -12.54
N GLN A 9 12.78 27.73 -12.02
CA GLN A 9 12.21 28.34 -10.82
C GLN A 9 12.87 27.81 -9.55
N PRO A 10 13.03 28.66 -8.51
CA PRO A 10 13.55 28.20 -7.22
C PRO A 10 12.60 27.17 -6.61
N ARG A 11 13.13 26.00 -6.25
CA ARG A 11 12.33 24.94 -5.62
C ARG A 11 12.13 25.20 -4.14
N HIS A 12 10.87 25.19 -3.73
CA HIS A 12 10.49 25.15 -2.33
C HIS A 12 10.30 23.70 -1.89
N ILE A 13 11.28 23.14 -1.18
CA ILE A 13 11.17 21.81 -0.58
C ILE A 13 10.44 21.95 0.77
N SER A 14 9.29 21.32 0.91
CA SER A 14 8.52 21.29 2.13
C SER A 14 8.19 19.85 2.54
N HIS A 15 9.02 19.26 3.38
CA HIS A 15 8.77 17.91 3.91
C HIS A 15 7.43 17.80 4.64
N TRP A 16 6.98 18.86 5.32
CA TRP A 16 5.67 18.89 5.94
C TRP A 16 4.54 18.90 4.90
N GLY A 17 4.70 19.64 3.81
CA GLY A 17 3.78 19.62 2.67
C GLY A 17 3.66 18.23 2.05
N ASP A 18 4.79 17.52 1.91
CA ASP A 18 4.85 16.16 1.38
C ASP A 18 4.11 15.16 2.27
N ILE A 19 4.37 15.21 3.59
CA ILE A 19 3.70 14.36 4.57
C ILE A 19 2.18 14.65 4.56
N LYS A 20 1.77 15.92 4.57
CA LYS A 20 0.36 16.30 4.53
C LYS A 20 -0.33 15.79 3.27
N ALA A 21 0.27 15.96 2.10
CA ALA A 21 -0.28 15.49 0.84
C ALA A 21 -0.41 13.95 0.83
N LEU A 22 0.65 13.24 1.27
CA LEU A 22 0.66 11.79 1.33
C LEU A 22 -0.38 11.25 2.33
N LEU A 23 -0.46 11.82 3.53
CA LEU A 23 -1.45 11.42 4.55
C LEU A 23 -2.89 11.66 4.07
N THR A 24 -3.15 12.83 3.46
CA THR A 24 -4.46 13.13 2.90
C THR A 24 -4.86 12.12 1.83
N GLU A 25 -3.93 11.77 0.96
CA GLU A 25 -4.18 10.79 -0.09
C GLU A 25 -4.34 9.37 0.45
N VAL A 26 -3.52 8.95 1.41
CA VAL A 26 -3.60 7.59 1.99
C VAL A 26 -4.85 7.44 2.85
N LEU A 27 -5.14 8.40 3.75
CA LEU A 27 -6.24 8.25 4.72
C LEU A 27 -7.61 8.49 4.10
N PHE A 28 -7.73 9.40 3.13
CA PHE A 28 -9.02 9.81 2.56
C PHE A 28 -9.24 9.41 1.11
N LEU A 29 -8.22 8.81 0.46
CA LEU A 29 -8.25 8.47 -0.97
C LEU A 29 -8.64 9.70 -1.81
N HIS A 30 -7.97 10.83 -1.56
CA HIS A 30 -8.37 12.15 -2.04
C HIS A 30 -8.50 12.23 -3.56
N ALA A 31 -7.52 11.73 -4.31
CA ALA A 31 -7.60 11.68 -5.76
C ALA A 31 -8.78 10.83 -6.26
N THR A 32 -9.10 9.73 -5.55
CA THR A 32 -10.28 8.92 -5.90
C THR A 32 -11.57 9.65 -5.59
N PHE A 33 -11.62 10.43 -4.50
CA PHE A 33 -12.76 11.27 -4.15
C PHE A 33 -13.03 12.34 -5.22
N GLU A 34 -11.99 13.06 -5.66
CA GLU A 34 -12.11 14.13 -6.64
C GLU A 34 -12.47 13.64 -8.05
N HIS A 35 -11.83 12.54 -8.48
CA HIS A 35 -11.93 12.10 -9.88
C HIS A 35 -12.89 10.94 -10.11
N ASN A 36 -13.25 10.16 -9.08
CA ASN A 36 -14.15 9.01 -9.21
C ASN A 36 -14.93 8.71 -7.94
N ILE A 37 -15.89 9.57 -7.63
CA ILE A 37 -16.74 9.43 -6.44
C ILE A 37 -17.47 8.08 -6.38
N LYS A 38 -17.86 7.51 -7.54
CA LYS A 38 -18.53 6.20 -7.61
C LYS A 38 -17.61 5.05 -7.15
N LEU A 39 -16.32 5.16 -7.40
CA LEU A 39 -15.32 4.24 -6.88
C LEU A 39 -15.06 4.53 -5.40
N TRP A 40 -14.93 5.80 -5.04
CA TRP A 40 -14.62 6.21 -3.67
C TRP A 40 -15.62 5.69 -2.65
N VAL A 41 -16.94 5.85 -2.90
CA VAL A 41 -18.00 5.36 -2.00
C VAL A 41 -17.92 3.85 -1.73
N ARG A 42 -17.34 3.07 -2.65
CA ARG A 42 -17.17 1.62 -2.50
C ARG A 42 -15.82 1.24 -1.90
N SER A 43 -14.78 1.96 -2.27
CA SER A 43 -13.40 1.68 -1.87
C SER A 43 -13.07 2.25 -0.50
N TYR A 44 -13.59 3.43 -0.18
CA TYR A 44 -13.28 4.13 1.06
C TYR A 44 -13.72 3.34 2.32
N PRO A 45 -14.94 2.79 2.41
CA PRO A 45 -15.30 1.93 3.55
C PRO A 45 -14.36 0.76 3.72
N PHE A 46 -13.96 0.09 2.63
CA PHE A 46 -13.00 -1.01 2.68
C PHE A 46 -11.66 -0.59 3.30
N HIS A 47 -11.13 0.57 2.89
CA HIS A 47 -9.86 1.09 3.43
C HIS A 47 -10.00 1.55 4.89
N VAL A 48 -11.08 2.23 5.24
CA VAL A 48 -11.36 2.61 6.64
C VAL A 48 -11.44 1.37 7.52
N GLY A 49 -12.10 0.32 7.06
CA GLY A 49 -12.15 -0.95 7.79
C GLY A 49 -10.75 -1.53 8.04
N MET A 50 -9.88 -1.53 7.03
CA MET A 50 -8.49 -1.96 7.20
C MET A 50 -7.72 -1.07 8.19
N TYR A 51 -7.87 0.25 8.11
CA TYR A 51 -7.20 1.17 9.05
C TYR A 51 -7.65 0.95 10.49
N MET A 52 -8.95 0.72 10.71
CA MET A 52 -9.49 0.43 12.05
C MET A 52 -8.91 -0.89 12.61
N LEU A 53 -8.81 -1.93 11.80
CA LEU A 53 -8.26 -3.21 12.25
C LEU A 53 -6.75 -3.16 12.45
N MET A 54 -6.00 -2.52 11.55
CA MET A 54 -4.55 -2.34 11.70
C MET A 54 -4.22 -1.46 12.92
N GLY A 55 -4.89 -0.32 13.06
CA GLY A 55 -4.72 0.57 14.22
C GLY A 55 -5.11 -0.14 15.51
N GLY A 56 -6.22 -0.88 15.51
CA GLY A 56 -6.64 -1.71 16.63
C GLY A 56 -5.60 -2.74 17.03
N THR A 57 -4.99 -3.44 16.07
CA THR A 57 -3.91 -4.41 16.34
C THR A 57 -2.68 -3.74 16.98
N ILE A 58 -2.30 -2.55 16.52
CA ILE A 58 -1.21 -1.78 17.12
C ILE A 58 -1.53 -1.41 18.58
N VAL A 59 -2.75 -0.96 18.87
CA VAL A 59 -3.16 -0.64 20.24
C VAL A 59 -3.21 -1.87 21.13
N VAL A 60 -3.65 -3.02 20.60
CA VAL A 60 -3.62 -4.32 21.33
C VAL A 60 -2.19 -4.71 21.67
N LEU A 61 -1.23 -4.54 20.72
CA LEU A 61 0.19 -4.79 20.96
C LEU A 61 0.72 -3.91 22.11
N PHE A 62 0.48 -2.60 22.08
CA PHE A 62 0.90 -1.71 23.15
C PHE A 62 0.21 -2.03 24.49
N SER A 63 -1.04 -2.48 24.46
CA SER A 63 -1.76 -2.91 25.67
C SER A 63 -1.14 -4.18 26.29
N ALA A 64 -0.69 -5.12 25.47
CA ALA A 64 0.05 -6.30 25.94
C ALA A 64 1.41 -5.94 26.52
N ILE A 65 2.15 -5.02 25.89
CA ILE A 65 3.42 -4.50 26.41
C ILE A 65 3.20 -3.77 27.75
N ALA A 66 2.18 -2.92 27.84
CA ALA A 66 1.82 -2.23 29.08
C ALA A 66 1.52 -3.20 30.23
N GLN A 67 0.85 -4.33 29.93
CA GLN A 67 0.62 -5.39 30.91
C GLN A 67 1.92 -6.06 31.36
N ILE A 68 2.88 -6.31 30.45
CA ILE A 68 4.21 -6.84 30.79
C ILE A 68 4.96 -5.86 31.72
N LEU A 69 4.78 -4.56 31.52
CA LEU A 69 5.36 -3.50 32.34
C LEU A 69 4.62 -3.28 33.67
N GLY A 70 3.64 -4.13 34.03
CA GLY A 70 2.95 -4.12 35.32
C GLY A 70 1.63 -3.34 35.34
N MET A 71 1.10 -2.86 34.21
CA MET A 71 -0.22 -2.25 34.16
C MET A 71 -1.30 -3.29 34.44
N ASN A 72 -2.23 -2.94 35.33
CA ASN A 72 -3.35 -3.83 35.68
C ASN A 72 -4.26 -4.03 34.46
N PRO A 73 -4.40 -5.27 33.94
CA PRO A 73 -5.24 -5.57 32.79
C PRO A 73 -6.74 -5.35 33.04
N GLN A 74 -7.18 -5.32 34.30
CA GLN A 74 -8.54 -5.02 34.72
C GLN A 74 -8.72 -3.56 35.21
N GLY A 75 -7.71 -2.70 35.01
CA GLY A 75 -7.77 -1.28 35.38
C GLY A 75 -8.70 -0.50 34.42
N GLY A 76 -9.28 0.60 34.94
CA GLY A 76 -10.26 1.40 34.20
C GLY A 76 -9.78 1.87 32.82
N LEU A 77 -8.50 2.26 32.69
CA LEU A 77 -7.90 2.64 31.40
C LEU A 77 -7.92 1.46 30.40
N MET A 78 -7.54 0.27 30.85
CA MET A 78 -7.51 -0.94 30.00
C MET A 78 -8.91 -1.35 29.54
N ILE A 79 -9.91 -1.24 30.43
CA ILE A 79 -11.33 -1.47 30.11
C ILE A 79 -11.81 -0.45 29.06
N PHE A 80 -11.49 0.85 29.25
CA PHE A 80 -11.85 1.88 28.28
C PHE A 80 -11.23 1.60 26.89
N VAL A 81 -9.93 1.35 26.84
CA VAL A 81 -9.23 0.98 25.61
C VAL A 81 -9.86 -0.25 24.98
N GLY A 82 -10.18 -1.27 25.77
CA GLY A 82 -10.84 -2.49 25.31
C GLY A 82 -12.19 -2.23 24.64
N ASN A 83 -13.02 -1.37 25.22
CA ASN A 83 -14.31 -0.99 24.64
C ASN A 83 -14.15 -0.25 23.31
N VAL A 84 -13.19 0.69 23.22
CA VAL A 84 -12.89 1.42 21.99
C VAL A 84 -12.41 0.44 20.90
N ILE A 85 -11.48 -0.46 21.22
CA ILE A 85 -10.97 -1.45 20.27
C ILE A 85 -12.07 -2.42 19.83
N SER A 86 -12.92 -2.88 20.74
CA SER A 86 -14.06 -3.75 20.40
C SER A 86 -15.03 -3.06 19.41
N ALA A 87 -15.29 -1.76 19.60
CA ALA A 87 -16.09 -0.97 18.66
C ALA A 87 -15.36 -0.80 17.31
N CYS A 88 -14.05 -0.56 17.30
CA CYS A 88 -13.25 -0.48 16.10
C CYS A 88 -13.24 -1.80 15.33
N VAL A 89 -13.12 -2.94 16.01
CA VAL A 89 -13.16 -4.26 15.36
C VAL A 89 -14.53 -4.50 14.74
N LEU A 90 -15.62 -4.21 15.46
CA LEU A 90 -16.97 -4.32 14.90
C LEU A 90 -17.16 -3.44 13.68
N GLY A 91 -16.86 -2.14 13.79
CA GLY A 91 -16.98 -1.19 12.68
C GLY A 91 -16.06 -1.55 11.51
N GLY A 92 -14.81 -1.92 11.80
CA GLY A 92 -13.80 -2.27 10.81
C GLY A 92 -14.18 -3.53 10.00
N THR A 93 -14.64 -4.60 10.69
CA THR A 93 -15.08 -5.83 10.02
C THR A 93 -16.30 -5.58 9.12
N LEU A 94 -17.30 -4.81 9.61
CA LEU A 94 -18.46 -4.44 8.80
C LEU A 94 -18.06 -3.62 7.58
N CYS A 95 -17.16 -2.65 7.73
CA CYS A 95 -16.66 -1.83 6.63
C CYS A 95 -15.89 -2.67 5.58
N ILE A 96 -15.08 -3.63 6.00
CA ILE A 96 -14.39 -4.56 5.07
C ILE A 96 -15.39 -5.42 4.32
N ILE A 97 -16.38 -5.98 5.00
CA ILE A 97 -17.41 -6.84 4.37
C ILE A 97 -18.20 -6.02 3.34
N VAL A 98 -18.78 -4.89 3.73
CA VAL A 98 -19.61 -4.06 2.85
C VAL A 98 -18.79 -3.50 1.69
N GLY A 99 -17.62 -2.94 1.98
CA GLY A 99 -16.71 -2.39 0.98
C GLY A 99 -16.20 -3.46 0.00
N GLY A 100 -15.75 -4.61 0.53
CA GLY A 100 -15.26 -5.72 -0.27
C GLY A 100 -16.32 -6.30 -1.21
N ILE A 101 -17.53 -6.58 -0.70
CA ILE A 101 -18.67 -7.04 -1.51
C ILE A 101 -19.01 -5.98 -2.59
N SER A 102 -19.08 -4.71 -2.21
CA SER A 102 -19.39 -3.61 -3.14
C SER A 102 -18.36 -3.49 -4.28
N LEU A 103 -17.08 -3.71 -3.99
CA LEU A 103 -16.00 -3.73 -4.99
C LEU A 103 -16.09 -4.95 -5.90
N VAL A 104 -16.41 -6.13 -5.37
CA VAL A 104 -16.65 -7.35 -6.18
C VAL A 104 -17.84 -7.12 -7.13
N MET A 105 -18.96 -6.60 -6.61
CA MET A 105 -20.15 -6.29 -7.42
C MET A 105 -19.83 -5.30 -8.54
N ARG A 106 -19.07 -4.24 -8.24
CA ARG A 106 -18.65 -3.27 -9.25
C ARG A 106 -17.83 -3.92 -10.36
N ARG A 107 -16.86 -4.78 -10.02
CA ARG A 107 -16.03 -5.49 -11.02
C ARG A 107 -16.85 -6.42 -11.91
N ARG A 108 -17.93 -7.00 -11.38
CA ARG A 108 -18.81 -7.87 -12.17
C ARG A 108 -19.81 -7.10 -13.04
N ALA A 109 -20.30 -5.96 -12.55
CA ALA A 109 -21.30 -5.16 -13.24
C ALA A 109 -20.73 -4.30 -14.38
N ASP A 110 -19.49 -3.82 -14.25
CA ASP A 110 -18.81 -3.00 -15.25
C ASP A 110 -18.12 -3.91 -16.27
N GLU A 111 -18.52 -3.82 -17.54
CA GLU A 111 -18.01 -4.69 -18.61
C GLU A 111 -16.51 -4.47 -18.85
N GLY A 112 -16.04 -3.22 -18.83
CA GLY A 112 -14.63 -2.90 -18.98
C GLY A 112 -13.79 -3.51 -17.87
N LEU A 113 -14.19 -3.29 -16.60
CA LEU A 113 -13.49 -3.88 -15.46
C LEU A 113 -13.53 -5.41 -15.47
N ARG A 114 -14.64 -6.01 -15.87
CA ARG A 114 -14.79 -7.47 -15.95
C ARG A 114 -13.82 -8.08 -16.95
N ARG A 115 -13.61 -7.45 -18.10
CA ARG A 115 -12.66 -7.92 -19.15
C ARG A 115 -11.20 -7.91 -18.68
N TYR A 116 -10.83 -6.93 -17.85
CA TYR A 116 -9.47 -6.76 -17.30
C TYR A 116 -9.28 -7.34 -15.89
N SER A 117 -10.32 -7.98 -15.31
CA SER A 117 -10.22 -8.59 -13.99
C SER A 117 -9.82 -10.05 -14.08
N THR A 118 -8.68 -10.39 -13.51
CA THR A 118 -8.21 -11.76 -13.35
C THR A 118 -8.88 -12.43 -12.14
N PRO A 119 -8.85 -13.77 -12.02
CA PRO A 119 -9.31 -14.48 -10.81
C PRO A 119 -8.67 -13.98 -9.52
N GLU A 120 -7.41 -13.56 -9.58
CA GLU A 120 -6.68 -13.00 -8.43
C GLU A 120 -7.37 -11.74 -7.86
N HIS A 121 -7.89 -10.86 -8.71
CA HIS A 121 -8.60 -9.66 -8.23
C HIS A 121 -9.84 -9.99 -7.41
N TYR A 122 -10.57 -11.04 -7.79
CA TYR A 122 -11.74 -11.52 -7.02
C TYR A 122 -11.31 -12.25 -5.77
N PHE A 123 -10.31 -13.12 -5.86
CA PHE A 123 -9.75 -13.85 -4.74
C PHE A 123 -9.31 -12.90 -3.62
N ASN A 124 -8.53 -11.87 -3.95
CA ASN A 124 -8.05 -10.89 -2.98
C ASN A 124 -9.20 -10.23 -2.21
N LEU A 125 -10.23 -9.76 -2.91
CA LEU A 125 -11.38 -9.13 -2.25
C LEU A 125 -12.19 -10.13 -1.40
N LEU A 126 -12.41 -11.36 -1.91
CA LEU A 126 -13.16 -12.39 -1.19
C LEU A 126 -12.43 -12.87 0.07
N VAL A 127 -11.11 -12.96 0.04
CA VAL A 127 -10.31 -13.30 1.23
C VAL A 127 -10.45 -12.22 2.30
N PHE A 128 -10.46 -10.94 1.94
CA PHE A 128 -10.74 -9.86 2.89
C PHE A 128 -12.16 -9.90 3.43
N VAL A 129 -13.15 -10.20 2.60
CA VAL A 129 -14.53 -10.38 3.06
C VAL A 129 -14.62 -11.55 4.06
N LEU A 130 -13.97 -12.68 3.76
CA LEU A 130 -13.89 -13.81 4.66
C LEU A 130 -13.20 -13.45 5.98
N PHE A 131 -12.09 -12.69 5.91
CA PHE A 131 -11.40 -12.17 7.08
C PHE A 131 -12.33 -11.30 7.94
N GLY A 132 -13.10 -10.40 7.32
CA GLY A 132 -14.11 -9.60 8.02
C GLY A 132 -15.21 -10.47 8.66
N VAL A 133 -15.73 -11.47 7.95
CA VAL A 133 -16.76 -12.38 8.47
C VAL A 133 -16.25 -13.18 9.67
N LEU A 134 -15.05 -13.73 9.59
CA LEU A 134 -14.44 -14.47 10.71
C LEU A 134 -14.15 -13.53 11.90
N GLY A 135 -13.70 -12.29 11.63
CA GLY A 135 -13.51 -11.28 12.65
C GLY A 135 -14.81 -10.91 13.38
N LEU A 136 -15.90 -10.72 12.63
CA LEU A 136 -17.23 -10.47 13.18
C LEU A 136 -17.74 -11.66 13.99
N ALA A 137 -17.56 -12.87 13.50
CA ALA A 137 -17.94 -14.09 14.21
C ALA A 137 -17.13 -14.29 15.50
N ALA A 138 -15.81 -14.02 15.46
CA ALA A 138 -14.95 -14.05 16.63
C ALA A 138 -15.37 -13.00 17.67
N TRP A 139 -15.67 -11.77 17.20
CA TRP A 139 -16.14 -10.69 18.05
C TRP A 139 -17.48 -11.04 18.73
N ALA A 140 -18.44 -11.60 17.97
CA ALA A 140 -19.76 -11.94 18.50
C ALA A 140 -19.77 -13.15 19.45
N SER A 141 -18.80 -14.06 19.29
CA SER A 141 -18.72 -15.30 20.09
C SER A 141 -17.94 -15.15 21.40
N ALA A 142 -17.19 -14.06 21.56
CA ALA A 142 -16.32 -13.84 22.70
C ALA A 142 -16.94 -12.83 23.69
N PRO A 143 -16.81 -13.04 25.02
CA PRO A 143 -17.20 -12.04 26.01
C PRO A 143 -16.44 -10.72 25.82
N SER A 144 -15.19 -10.78 25.38
CA SER A 144 -14.35 -9.63 25.01
C SER A 144 -13.34 -10.03 23.94
N TYR A 145 -13.52 -9.51 22.73
CA TYR A 145 -12.54 -9.69 21.63
C TYR A 145 -11.18 -9.07 21.99
N PHE A 146 -11.19 -7.89 22.62
CA PHE A 146 -9.97 -7.22 23.04
C PHE A 146 -9.14 -8.09 23.98
N GLU A 147 -9.77 -8.71 24.96
CA GLU A 147 -9.08 -9.58 25.92
C GLU A 147 -8.46 -10.82 25.25
N LEU A 148 -9.18 -11.44 24.33
CA LEU A 148 -8.64 -12.55 23.55
C LEU A 148 -7.40 -12.13 22.77
N ALA A 149 -7.48 -11.01 22.04
CA ALA A 149 -6.40 -10.53 21.21
C ALA A 149 -5.19 -10.09 22.07
N ARG A 150 -5.43 -9.35 23.17
CA ARG A 150 -4.39 -8.92 24.09
C ARG A 150 -3.70 -10.10 24.76
N THR A 151 -4.46 -11.08 25.25
CA THR A 151 -3.90 -12.27 25.90
C THR A 151 -3.08 -13.09 24.92
N PHE A 152 -3.53 -13.22 23.65
CA PHE A 152 -2.77 -13.89 22.62
C PHE A 152 -1.40 -13.19 22.40
N ILE A 153 -1.38 -11.86 22.22
CA ILE A 153 -0.13 -11.11 22.02
C ILE A 153 0.74 -11.14 23.28
N TYR A 154 0.14 -11.00 24.47
CA TYR A 154 0.87 -11.13 25.73
C TYR A 154 1.57 -12.48 25.85
N ASN A 155 0.86 -13.57 25.58
CA ASN A 155 1.41 -14.93 25.61
C ASN A 155 2.52 -15.13 24.58
N LEU A 156 2.35 -14.57 23.38
CA LEU A 156 3.39 -14.61 22.34
C LEU A 156 4.67 -13.87 22.77
N LEU A 157 4.53 -12.66 23.34
CA LEU A 157 5.66 -11.85 23.80
C LEU A 157 6.36 -12.43 25.04
N THR A 158 5.65 -13.18 25.88
CA THR A 158 6.18 -13.82 27.08
C THR A 158 6.59 -15.28 26.84
N PHE A 159 6.54 -15.75 25.58
CA PHE A 159 6.84 -17.13 25.20
C PHE A 159 5.97 -18.19 25.93
N ASN A 160 4.77 -17.80 26.34
CA ASN A 160 3.78 -18.69 26.93
C ASN A 160 2.82 -19.18 25.84
N PHE A 161 3.14 -20.31 25.22
CA PHE A 161 2.36 -20.88 24.09
C PHE A 161 1.13 -21.66 24.57
N ALA A 162 0.30 -21.05 25.41
CA ALA A 162 -0.98 -21.62 25.81
C ALA A 162 -1.93 -21.75 24.61
N PRO A 163 -2.67 -22.86 24.48
CA PRO A 163 -3.60 -23.04 23.37
C PRO A 163 -4.74 -22.01 23.44
N GLN A 164 -5.11 -21.49 22.26
CA GLN A 164 -6.27 -20.61 22.13
C GLN A 164 -7.56 -21.41 22.30
N THR A 165 -8.46 -20.90 23.13
CA THR A 165 -9.74 -21.58 23.42
C THR A 165 -10.83 -21.25 22.40
N SER A 166 -10.70 -20.16 21.63
CA SER A 166 -11.68 -19.75 20.62
C SER A 166 -11.26 -20.16 19.21
N THR A 167 -11.95 -21.15 18.63
CA THR A 167 -11.71 -21.61 17.27
C THR A 167 -11.94 -20.51 16.24
N LEU A 168 -13.00 -19.69 16.38
CA LEU A 168 -13.29 -18.60 15.44
C LEU A 168 -12.20 -17.53 15.48
N PHE A 169 -11.71 -17.18 16.66
CA PHE A 169 -10.60 -16.26 16.79
C PHE A 169 -9.32 -16.83 16.19
N SER A 170 -9.03 -18.12 16.39
CA SER A 170 -7.87 -18.79 15.79
C SER A 170 -7.92 -18.79 14.25
N LEU A 171 -9.08 -19.06 13.67
CA LEU A 171 -9.27 -18.99 12.21
C LEU A 171 -9.12 -17.58 11.68
N HIS A 172 -9.64 -16.58 12.40
CA HIS A 172 -9.46 -15.16 12.04
C HIS A 172 -7.97 -14.76 12.08
N LEU A 173 -7.23 -15.16 13.14
CA LEU A 173 -5.79 -14.93 13.23
C LEU A 173 -5.01 -15.61 12.11
N LEU A 174 -5.30 -16.87 11.82
CA LEU A 174 -4.62 -17.62 10.75
C LEU A 174 -4.82 -16.93 9.40
N LEU A 175 -6.04 -16.49 9.11
CA LEU A 175 -6.32 -15.75 7.89
C LEU A 175 -5.65 -14.34 7.89
N GLY A 176 -5.55 -13.71 9.05
CA GLY A 176 -4.81 -12.47 9.21
C GLY A 176 -3.32 -12.63 8.92
N PHE A 177 -2.67 -13.67 9.43
CA PHE A 177 -1.28 -13.99 9.10
C PHE A 177 -1.09 -14.33 7.62
N PHE A 178 -2.03 -15.07 7.03
CA PHE A 178 -2.04 -15.30 5.59
C PHE A 178 -2.06 -13.97 4.82
N LEU A 179 -2.95 -13.05 5.17
CA LEU A 179 -3.05 -11.74 4.51
C LEU A 179 -1.77 -10.90 4.68
N LEU A 180 -1.10 -10.93 5.84
CA LEU A 180 0.16 -10.22 6.04
C LEU A 180 1.27 -10.69 5.08
N ILE A 181 1.29 -11.98 4.74
CA ILE A 181 2.23 -12.55 3.79
C ILE A 181 1.76 -12.28 2.35
N TRP A 182 0.47 -12.43 2.09
CA TRP A 182 -0.13 -12.38 0.76
C TRP A 182 -0.18 -10.97 0.17
N ILE A 183 -0.56 -9.96 0.97
CA ILE A 183 -0.73 -8.57 0.51
C ILE A 183 0.53 -8.03 -0.21
N PRO A 184 1.74 -8.12 0.36
CA PRO A 184 2.95 -7.61 -0.30
C PRO A 184 3.28 -8.31 -1.63
N MET A 185 2.82 -9.54 -1.83
CA MET A 185 3.07 -10.34 -3.02
C MET A 185 2.08 -10.07 -4.16
N THR A 186 1.08 -9.23 -3.94
CA THR A 186 0.00 -8.93 -4.89
C THR A 186 -0.07 -7.43 -5.20
N HIS A 187 -0.92 -7.07 -6.18
CA HIS A 187 -1.23 -5.67 -6.47
C HIS A 187 -1.83 -4.90 -5.27
N MET A 188 -2.25 -5.59 -4.20
CA MET A 188 -2.70 -4.98 -2.96
C MET A 188 -1.55 -4.32 -2.18
N GLY A 189 -0.30 -4.62 -2.51
CA GLY A 189 0.90 -3.96 -1.96
C GLY A 189 1.07 -2.49 -2.34
N HIS A 190 0.13 -1.90 -3.10
CA HIS A 190 0.17 -0.51 -3.56
C HIS A 190 0.33 0.53 -2.42
N VAL A 191 -0.07 0.21 -1.19
CA VAL A 191 0.11 1.10 -0.03
C VAL A 191 1.60 1.37 0.25
N PHE A 192 2.44 0.34 0.15
CA PHE A 192 3.89 0.47 0.29
C PHE A 192 4.50 1.15 -0.93
N MET A 193 4.06 0.73 -2.14
CA MET A 193 4.55 1.28 -3.38
C MET A 193 4.21 2.77 -3.54
N LYS A 194 3.08 3.22 -3.01
CA LYS A 194 2.67 4.63 -3.10
C LYS A 194 3.67 5.57 -2.42
N TYR A 195 4.25 5.17 -1.29
CA TYR A 195 5.32 5.93 -0.66
C TYR A 195 6.54 6.06 -1.57
N PHE A 196 7.02 4.95 -2.11
CA PHE A 196 8.21 4.94 -2.97
C PHE A 196 7.97 5.65 -4.29
N THR A 197 6.86 5.37 -4.99
CA THR A 197 6.56 6.02 -6.27
C THR A 197 6.30 7.51 -6.13
N TYR A 198 5.69 7.96 -5.03
CA TYR A 198 5.48 9.38 -4.77
C TYR A 198 6.83 10.13 -4.65
N HIS A 199 7.78 9.54 -3.94
CA HIS A 199 9.12 10.11 -3.79
C HIS A 199 9.91 10.03 -5.10
N ASP A 200 9.84 8.91 -5.83
CA ASP A 200 10.52 8.75 -7.11
C ASP A 200 10.06 9.76 -8.15
N ILE A 201 8.75 10.01 -8.29
CA ILE A 201 8.22 11.02 -9.21
C ILE A 201 8.74 12.40 -8.84
N ARG A 202 8.78 12.75 -7.56
CA ARG A 202 9.32 14.04 -7.11
C ARG A 202 10.82 14.17 -7.24
N TRP A 203 11.55 13.07 -7.06
CA TRP A 203 13.00 13.06 -7.25
C TRP A 203 13.38 13.06 -8.73
N GLY A 204 12.55 12.47 -9.59
CA GLY A 204 12.71 12.52 -11.04
C GLY A 204 12.67 13.95 -11.58
N ASP A 205 11.96 14.84 -10.91
CA ASP A 205 11.91 16.27 -11.23
C ASP A 205 13.13 17.07 -10.73
N ASP A 206 14.03 16.45 -9.94
CA ASP A 206 15.25 17.14 -9.54
C ASP A 206 16.20 17.28 -10.73
N PRO A 207 16.54 18.53 -11.14
CA PRO A 207 17.48 18.75 -12.21
C PRO A 207 18.81 18.07 -11.88
N THR A 208 19.26 17.17 -12.74
CA THR A 208 20.47 16.36 -12.53
C THR A 208 21.75 17.20 -12.49
N ASN A 209 21.71 18.40 -13.07
CA ASN A 209 22.79 19.38 -13.05
C ASN A 209 23.12 19.94 -11.66
N PHE A 210 22.22 19.81 -10.68
CA PHE A 210 22.51 20.23 -9.30
C PHE A 210 23.11 19.11 -8.43
N ASN A 211 23.18 17.88 -8.93
CA ASN A 211 23.79 16.76 -8.24
C ASN A 211 24.93 16.17 -9.05
N ALA A 212 26.14 16.63 -8.80
CA ALA A 212 27.36 16.20 -9.50
C ALA A 212 27.55 14.66 -9.49
N LYS A 213 27.16 13.98 -8.41
CA LYS A 213 27.27 12.52 -8.29
C LYS A 213 26.27 11.79 -9.20
N ASN A 214 25.04 12.30 -9.31
CA ASN A 214 24.04 11.72 -10.20
C ASN A 214 24.37 12.02 -11.64
N GLN A 215 24.82 13.24 -11.94
CA GLN A 215 25.28 13.63 -13.26
C GLN A 215 26.41 12.72 -13.74
N GLN A 216 27.41 12.44 -12.87
CA GLN A 216 28.49 11.52 -13.22
C GLN A 216 27.98 10.11 -13.53
N LYS A 217 27.05 9.58 -12.73
CA LYS A 217 26.44 8.24 -12.99
C LYS A 217 25.68 8.20 -14.31
N ILE A 218 24.96 9.28 -14.65
CA ILE A 218 24.25 9.39 -15.93
C ILE A 218 25.24 9.40 -17.09
N MET A 219 26.30 10.22 -16.99
CA MET A 219 27.34 10.26 -18.00
C MET A 219 28.04 8.92 -18.19
N ASP A 220 28.23 8.17 -17.11
CA ASP A 220 28.82 6.82 -17.18
C ASP A 220 27.84 5.82 -17.82
N ALA A 221 26.54 5.90 -17.47
CA ALA A 221 25.50 5.05 -18.06
C ALA A 221 25.33 5.32 -19.57
N LEU A 222 25.45 6.55 -20.00
CA LEU A 222 25.35 6.94 -21.41
C LEU A 222 26.48 6.37 -22.27
N LYS A 223 27.60 5.97 -21.68
CA LYS A 223 28.73 5.31 -22.38
C LYS A 223 28.50 3.82 -22.61
N PHE A 224 27.48 3.19 -22.00
CA PHE A 224 27.20 1.79 -22.26
C PHE A 224 26.67 1.57 -23.68
N ASN A 225 27.10 0.46 -24.27
CA ASN A 225 26.59 0.06 -25.57
C ASN A 225 25.12 -0.34 -25.48
N VAL A 226 24.34 0.02 -26.50
CA VAL A 226 22.98 -0.50 -26.66
C VAL A 226 23.04 -1.99 -26.97
N THR A 227 22.14 -2.78 -26.35
CA THR A 227 22.11 -4.25 -26.47
C THR A 227 21.22 -4.73 -27.61
N TRP A 228 20.54 -3.84 -28.29
CA TRP A 228 19.63 -4.12 -29.42
C TRP A 228 19.96 -3.20 -30.59
N SER A 229 19.56 -3.59 -31.77
CA SER A 229 19.81 -2.81 -32.98
C SER A 229 18.53 -2.60 -33.79
N ALA A 230 18.46 -1.46 -34.45
CA ALA A 230 17.50 -1.13 -35.49
C ALA A 230 18.24 -0.38 -36.57
N GLU A 231 17.67 -0.16 -37.74
CA GLU A 231 18.35 0.50 -38.87
C GLU A 231 18.94 1.88 -38.47
N HIS A 232 18.26 2.61 -37.60
CA HIS A 232 18.70 3.91 -37.11
C HIS A 232 19.54 3.84 -35.82
N ILE A 233 19.66 2.63 -35.22
CA ILE A 233 20.43 2.36 -34.01
C ILE A 233 21.51 1.40 -34.32
N ALA A 234 22.56 1.21 -34.33
CA ALA A 234 23.55 0.15 -34.63
C ALA A 234 23.24 -0.71 -35.86
N GLY A 235 22.44 -0.21 -36.82
CA GLY A 235 22.11 -0.92 -38.07
C GLY A 235 23.27 -1.03 -39.04
N ASP A 236 24.36 -0.31 -38.82
CA ASP A 236 25.63 -0.38 -39.58
C ASP A 236 26.60 -1.47 -39.08
N GLY A 237 26.15 -2.29 -38.11
CA GLY A 237 26.94 -3.36 -37.50
C GLY A 237 28.01 -2.89 -36.52
N GLN A 238 28.14 -1.59 -36.27
CA GLN A 238 29.08 -1.06 -35.31
C GLN A 238 28.42 -0.90 -33.93
N PRO A 239 29.12 -1.25 -32.84
CA PRO A 239 28.59 -1.01 -31.49
C PRO A 239 28.44 0.50 -31.25
N LYS A 240 27.25 0.91 -30.84
CA LYS A 240 26.92 2.31 -30.48
C LYS A 240 26.58 2.43 -29.01
N THR A 241 27.02 3.53 -28.44
CA THR A 241 26.65 3.89 -27.06
C THR A 241 25.30 4.60 -27.03
N TRP A 242 24.72 4.74 -25.85
CA TRP A 242 23.49 5.54 -25.68
C TRP A 242 23.68 7.01 -26.12
N VAL A 243 24.89 7.58 -25.94
CA VAL A 243 25.22 8.93 -26.44
C VAL A 243 25.13 8.97 -27.96
N ASP A 244 25.75 7.99 -28.64
CA ASP A 244 25.76 7.96 -30.10
C ASP A 244 24.32 7.89 -30.64
N VAL A 245 23.49 7.04 -30.04
CA VAL A 245 22.07 6.91 -30.43
C VAL A 245 21.30 8.20 -30.20
N ALA A 246 21.46 8.84 -29.03
CA ALA A 246 20.75 10.06 -28.67
C ALA A 246 21.15 11.28 -29.50
N THR A 247 22.38 11.32 -30.01
CA THR A 247 22.91 12.45 -30.80
C THR A 247 22.87 12.21 -32.32
N THR A 248 22.55 10.99 -32.77
CA THR A 248 22.44 10.68 -34.19
C THR A 248 21.04 11.08 -34.71
N ASN A 249 21.00 11.89 -35.76
CA ASN A 249 19.76 12.20 -36.46
C ASN A 249 19.46 11.09 -37.49
N PRO A 250 18.44 10.25 -37.27
CA PRO A 250 18.13 9.14 -38.21
C PRO A 250 17.62 9.64 -39.58
N ALA A 251 17.16 10.88 -39.66
CA ALA A 251 16.71 11.49 -40.92
C ALA A 251 17.82 12.26 -41.66
N ALA A 252 19.02 12.31 -41.11
CA ALA A 252 20.13 12.95 -41.82
C ALA A 252 20.50 12.13 -43.07
N PRO A 253 20.74 12.77 -44.24
CA PRO A 253 21.18 12.06 -45.43
C PRO A 253 22.50 11.32 -45.14
N LYS A 254 22.52 10.03 -45.46
CA LYS A 254 23.76 9.23 -45.37
C LYS A 254 24.80 9.92 -46.29
N LYS A 255 25.97 10.24 -45.74
CA LYS A 255 27.10 10.63 -46.59
C LYS A 255 27.38 9.46 -47.49
N GLU A 256 27.17 9.64 -48.80
CA GLU A 256 27.68 8.72 -49.82
C GLU A 256 29.21 8.82 -49.78
N ASP A 257 29.90 7.72 -49.45
CA ASP A 257 31.35 7.60 -49.53
C ASP A 257 31.77 7.40 -50.99
#